data_ac576bf79eb2fcefe6c8d7559cb19556
#
_entry.id   ac576bf79eb2fcefe6c8d7559cb19556
#
_cell.length_a   1.000
_cell.length_b   1.000
_cell.length_c   1.000
_cell.angle_alpha   90.00
_cell.angle_beta   90.00
_cell.angle_gamma   90.00
#
_symmetry.space_group_name_H-M   'P 1'
#
loop_
_entity.id
_entity.type
_entity.pdbx_description
1 polymer ?
#
loop_
_entity_poly.entity_id
_entity_poly.type
_entity_poly.pdbx_seq_one_letter_code
_entity_poly.pdbx_strand_id
1 'polypeptide(L)'
;MDHFLGFMKNAANAISAKPQSKGIEGYVFDGADGSQMAFWECKAGGKSAEHIHDYDEYFIVVQGQYTLIIEGKKTSINAGQEYFIPKGLAHAGEFVAGTRTIHAFGGRRAERA
;
A
#
# COMPACT_ATOMS: atom_id res chain seq x y z
N MET A 1 -7.34 9.26 14.64
CA MET A 1 -8.38 8.42 13.99
C MET A 1 -7.74 7.09 13.60
N ASP A 2 -8.30 5.99 14.08
CA ASP A 2 -7.66 4.67 13.94
C ASP A 2 -8.03 3.94 12.65
N HIS A 3 -9.01 4.44 11.91
CA HIS A 3 -9.54 3.81 10.72
C HIS A 3 -9.86 4.85 9.65
N PHE A 4 -9.85 4.42 8.40
CA PHE A 4 -10.42 5.23 7.35
C PHE A 4 -11.93 5.38 7.55
N LEU A 5 -12.49 6.50 7.11
CA LEU A 5 -13.92 6.74 7.22
C LEU A 5 -14.72 5.71 6.42
N GLY A 6 -15.90 5.34 6.91
CA GLY A 6 -16.71 4.27 6.31
C GLY A 6 -17.06 4.50 4.84
N PHE A 7 -17.27 5.75 4.43
CA PHE A 7 -17.58 6.06 3.02
C PHE A 7 -16.44 5.73 2.05
N MET A 8 -15.20 5.66 2.55
CA MET A 8 -14.04 5.28 1.75
C MET A 8 -13.97 3.77 1.50
N LYS A 9 -14.69 2.98 2.27
CA LYS A 9 -14.65 1.52 2.25
C LYS A 9 -15.81 0.94 1.44
N ASN A 10 -15.95 1.39 0.20
CA ASN A 10 -16.98 0.86 -0.68
C ASN A 10 -16.62 -0.55 -1.14
N ALA A 11 -17.50 -1.51 -0.90
CA ALA A 11 -17.27 -2.91 -1.26
C ALA A 11 -16.98 -3.12 -2.76
N ALA A 12 -17.52 -2.26 -3.63
CA ALA A 12 -17.25 -2.31 -5.06
C ALA A 12 -15.78 -2.03 -5.40
N ASN A 13 -15.04 -1.39 -4.50
CA ASN A 13 -13.63 -1.04 -4.67
C ASN A 13 -12.70 -1.91 -3.82
N ALA A 14 -13.23 -2.91 -3.13
CA ALA A 14 -12.42 -3.79 -2.30
C ALA A 14 -11.38 -4.54 -3.14
N ILE A 15 -10.13 -4.57 -2.65
CA ILE A 15 -9.05 -5.27 -3.31
C ILE A 15 -9.17 -6.77 -3.02
N SER A 16 -8.89 -7.59 -4.04
CA SER A 16 -8.88 -9.03 -3.92
C SER A 16 -7.86 -9.48 -2.87
N ALA A 17 -8.33 -10.17 -1.83
CA ALA A 17 -7.46 -10.67 -0.79
C ALA A 17 -6.70 -11.91 -1.27
N LYS A 18 -5.40 -11.93 -0.99
CA LYS A 18 -4.56 -13.13 -1.19
C LYS A 18 -4.39 -13.85 0.15
N PRO A 19 -4.16 -15.17 0.14
CA PRO A 19 -4.01 -15.92 1.39
C PRO A 19 -2.97 -15.35 2.36
N GLN A 20 -1.87 -14.81 1.83
CA GLN A 20 -0.82 -14.21 2.64
C GLN A 20 -1.13 -12.80 3.16
N SER A 21 -2.26 -12.24 2.77
CA SER A 21 -2.66 -10.89 3.15
C SER A 21 -3.64 -10.88 4.32
N LYS A 22 -3.50 -11.84 5.22
CA LYS A 22 -4.35 -11.95 6.41
C LYS A 22 -4.26 -10.68 7.25
N GLY A 23 -5.41 -10.11 7.63
CA GLY A 23 -5.47 -8.88 8.41
C GLY A 23 -5.21 -7.61 7.62
N ILE A 24 -5.07 -7.70 6.31
CA ILE A 24 -4.92 -6.54 5.43
C ILE A 24 -6.24 -6.29 4.70
N GLU A 25 -6.74 -5.07 4.79
CA GLU A 25 -7.94 -4.62 4.10
C GLU A 25 -7.55 -3.46 3.20
N GLY A 26 -7.97 -3.52 1.93
CA GLY A 26 -7.62 -2.49 0.98
C GLY A 26 -8.73 -2.17 -0.01
N TYR A 27 -8.68 -0.97 -0.54
CA TYR A 27 -9.62 -0.44 -1.51
C TYR A 27 -8.85 0.30 -2.60
N VAL A 28 -9.36 0.24 -3.83
CA VAL A 28 -8.67 0.81 -4.99
C VAL A 28 -9.63 1.64 -5.85
N PHE A 29 -9.11 2.75 -6.36
CA PHE A 29 -9.80 3.63 -7.30
C PHE A 29 -8.96 3.71 -8.58
N ASP A 30 -9.63 3.58 -9.74
CA ASP A 30 -8.95 3.64 -11.02
C ASP A 30 -9.04 5.04 -11.62
N GLY A 31 -7.93 5.54 -12.14
CA GLY A 31 -7.90 6.70 -13.01
C GLY A 31 -8.23 6.31 -14.44
N ALA A 32 -8.70 7.27 -15.24
CA ALA A 32 -9.05 7.03 -16.64
C ALA A 32 -7.86 6.63 -17.51
N ASP A 33 -6.65 6.93 -17.06
CA ASP A 33 -5.39 6.66 -17.76
C ASP A 33 -4.76 5.30 -17.37
N GLY A 34 -5.46 4.49 -16.56
CA GLY A 34 -4.94 3.23 -16.06
C GLY A 34 -4.13 3.34 -14.77
N SER A 35 -3.97 4.54 -14.24
CA SER A 35 -3.37 4.73 -12.91
C SER A 35 -4.35 4.28 -11.83
N GLN A 36 -3.83 4.05 -10.63
CA GLN A 36 -4.65 3.66 -9.48
C GLN A 36 -4.26 4.43 -8.25
N MET A 37 -5.22 4.67 -7.37
CA MET A 37 -5.00 5.08 -6.01
C MET A 37 -5.58 4.02 -5.09
N ALA A 38 -4.80 3.57 -4.12
CA ALA A 38 -5.23 2.54 -3.20
C ALA A 38 -4.89 2.94 -1.77
N PHE A 39 -5.67 2.45 -0.82
CA PHE A 39 -5.34 2.58 0.58
C PHE A 39 -5.55 1.26 1.31
N TRP A 40 -4.73 1.04 2.32
CA TRP A 40 -4.74 -0.17 3.12
C TRP A 40 -4.77 0.12 4.61
N GLU A 41 -5.47 -0.76 5.32
CA GLU A 41 -5.36 -0.91 6.77
C GLU A 41 -4.76 -2.28 7.07
N CYS A 42 -3.68 -2.29 7.82
CA CYS A 42 -2.97 -3.50 8.21
C CYS A 42 -3.27 -3.79 9.68
N LYS A 43 -4.28 -4.61 9.93
CA LYS A 43 -4.73 -4.93 11.31
C LYS A 43 -3.70 -5.77 12.05
N ALA A 44 -2.90 -6.55 11.31
CA ALA A 44 -1.79 -7.33 11.84
C ALA A 44 -0.50 -6.87 11.21
N GLY A 45 0.62 -7.03 11.92
CA GLY A 45 1.94 -6.80 11.35
C GLY A 45 2.23 -7.82 10.25
N GLY A 46 3.07 -7.44 9.29
CA GLY A 46 3.40 -8.35 8.20
C GLY A 46 4.50 -7.83 7.30
N LYS A 47 4.71 -8.57 6.22
CA LYS A 47 5.73 -8.27 5.21
C LYS A 47 5.14 -8.47 3.82
N SER A 48 5.64 -7.71 2.86
CA SER A 48 5.42 -7.98 1.46
C SER A 48 6.70 -8.56 0.86
N ALA A 49 6.56 -9.47 -0.11
CA ALA A 49 7.69 -10.01 -0.85
C ALA A 49 8.31 -8.93 -1.74
N GLU A 50 9.60 -9.08 -2.05
CA GLU A 50 10.26 -8.19 -3.00
C GLU A 50 9.57 -8.28 -4.36
N HIS A 51 9.33 -7.12 -4.96
CA HIS A 51 8.67 -7.01 -6.26
C HIS A 51 9.15 -5.78 -7.01
N ILE A 52 8.90 -5.77 -8.31
CA ILE A 52 9.24 -4.68 -9.22
C ILE A 52 7.97 -4.26 -9.93
N HIS A 53 7.73 -2.95 -9.99
CA HIS A 53 6.62 -2.40 -10.76
C HIS A 53 7.10 -1.81 -12.07
N ASP A 54 6.24 -1.89 -13.09
CA ASP A 54 6.44 -1.29 -14.41
C ASP A 54 5.86 0.13 -14.47
N TYR A 55 5.84 0.83 -13.32
CA TYR A 55 5.30 2.17 -13.15
C TYR A 55 5.84 2.79 -11.87
N ASP A 56 5.70 4.11 -11.75
CA ASP A 56 6.07 4.82 -10.54
C ASP A 56 5.06 4.60 -9.43
N GLU A 57 5.53 4.58 -8.19
CA GLU A 57 4.69 4.47 -7.01
C GLU A 57 5.04 5.59 -6.03
N TYR A 58 4.02 6.24 -5.51
CA TYR A 58 4.15 7.21 -4.43
C TYR A 58 3.26 6.77 -3.29
N PHE A 59 3.75 6.82 -2.05
CA PHE A 59 2.91 6.50 -0.92
C PHE A 59 3.17 7.38 0.29
N ILE A 60 2.17 7.48 1.13
CA ILE A 60 2.23 8.18 2.41
C ILE A 60 1.73 7.24 3.51
N VAL A 61 2.41 7.24 4.65
CA VAL A 61 1.96 6.53 5.84
C VAL A 61 1.05 7.47 6.63
N VAL A 62 -0.19 7.07 6.82
CA VAL A 62 -1.19 7.85 7.54
C VAL A 62 -1.12 7.57 9.03
N GLN A 63 -0.85 6.31 9.39
CA GLN A 63 -0.75 5.86 10.77
C GLN A 63 0.18 4.66 10.85
N GLY A 64 0.89 4.53 11.97
CA GLY A 64 1.80 3.41 12.18
C GLY A 64 3.16 3.63 11.56
N GLN A 65 3.77 2.55 11.09
CA GLN A 65 5.11 2.56 10.50
C GLN A 65 5.21 1.52 9.40
N TYR A 66 5.77 1.95 8.28
CA TYR A 66 6.11 1.08 7.15
C TYR A 66 7.63 1.12 6.95
N THR A 67 8.27 -0.03 6.90
CA THR A 67 9.70 -0.12 6.64
C THR A 67 9.91 -0.57 5.20
N LEU A 68 10.49 0.31 4.39
CA LEU A 68 10.80 0.02 3.00
C LEU A 68 12.19 -0.60 2.91
N ILE A 69 12.31 -1.66 2.13
CA ILE A 69 13.57 -2.40 1.95
C ILE A 69 13.97 -2.35 0.49
N ILE A 70 15.11 -1.71 0.23
CA ILE A 70 15.68 -1.56 -1.11
C ILE A 70 17.14 -1.98 -1.03
N GLU A 71 17.53 -2.99 -1.81
CA GLU A 71 18.89 -3.52 -1.82
C GLU A 71 19.39 -3.90 -0.41
N GLY A 72 18.49 -4.48 0.38
CA GLY A 72 18.77 -4.88 1.76
C GLY A 72 18.78 -3.72 2.77
N LYS A 73 18.71 -2.49 2.31
CA LYS A 73 18.70 -1.32 3.19
C LYS A 73 17.28 -1.01 3.64
N LYS A 74 17.09 -0.87 4.94
CA LYS A 74 15.79 -0.58 5.54
C LYS A 74 15.65 0.91 5.82
N THR A 75 14.52 1.47 5.41
CA THR A 75 14.15 2.86 5.69
C THR A 75 12.76 2.86 6.33
N SER A 76 12.67 3.39 7.55
CA SER A 76 11.39 3.49 8.26
C SER A 76 10.65 4.75 7.84
N ILE A 77 9.40 4.57 7.42
CA ILE A 77 8.50 5.64 7.04
C ILE A 77 7.42 5.71 8.11
N ASN A 78 7.37 6.82 8.84
CA ASN A 78 6.43 7.01 9.94
C ASN A 78 5.21 7.81 9.49
N ALA A 79 4.18 7.84 10.34
CA ALA A 79 2.96 8.59 10.07
C ALA A 79 3.27 10.04 9.67
N GLY A 80 2.68 10.50 8.57
CA GLY A 80 2.91 11.82 8.00
C GLY A 80 4.11 11.91 7.07
N GLN A 81 4.86 10.83 6.91
CA GLN A 81 6.00 10.76 5.98
C GLN A 81 5.61 10.04 4.70
N GLU A 82 6.31 10.35 3.64
CA GLU A 82 6.04 9.85 2.30
C GLU A 82 7.31 9.36 1.63
N TYR A 83 7.14 8.57 0.56
CA TYR A 83 8.26 8.05 -0.20
C TYR A 83 7.85 7.85 -1.66
N PHE A 84 8.78 8.08 -2.57
CA PHE A 84 8.60 7.84 -3.99
C PHE A 84 9.46 6.66 -4.44
N ILE A 85 8.83 5.67 -5.08
CA ILE A 85 9.51 4.49 -5.61
C ILE A 85 9.46 4.58 -7.14
N PRO A 86 10.59 4.85 -7.81
CA PRO A 86 10.59 4.93 -9.25
C PRO A 86 10.34 3.56 -9.91
N LYS A 87 9.78 3.61 -11.09
CA LYS A 87 9.60 2.46 -11.97
C LYS A 87 10.88 1.62 -12.07
N GLY A 88 10.75 0.31 -11.97
CA GLY A 88 11.86 -0.63 -12.15
C GLY A 88 12.72 -0.85 -10.90
N LEU A 89 12.43 -0.19 -9.79
CA LEU A 89 13.19 -0.38 -8.56
C LEU A 89 12.59 -1.53 -7.74
N ALA A 90 13.38 -2.59 -7.53
CA ALA A 90 12.97 -3.71 -6.67
C ALA A 90 12.86 -3.27 -5.22
N HIS A 91 11.75 -3.61 -4.57
CA HIS A 91 11.51 -3.22 -3.19
C HIS A 91 10.62 -4.22 -2.47
N ALA A 92 10.72 -4.21 -1.16
CA ALA A 92 9.88 -4.97 -0.25
C ALA A 92 9.48 -4.08 0.92
N GLY A 93 8.57 -4.54 1.74
CA GLY A 93 8.11 -3.77 2.88
C GLY A 93 7.78 -4.61 4.09
N GLU A 94 7.88 -3.99 5.25
CA GLU A 94 7.41 -4.53 6.53
C GLU A 94 6.52 -3.48 7.18
N PHE A 95 5.50 -3.90 7.88
CA PHE A 95 4.60 -2.97 8.56
C PHE A 95 4.17 -3.52 9.91
N VAL A 96 3.98 -2.62 10.87
CA VAL A 96 3.48 -2.95 12.19
C VAL A 96 1.95 -3.02 12.18
N ALA A 97 1.38 -3.72 13.16
CA ALA A 97 -0.08 -3.76 13.32
C ALA A 97 -0.63 -2.34 13.52
N GLY A 98 -1.75 -2.05 12.90
CA GLY A 98 -2.40 -0.74 12.93
C GLY A 98 -1.89 0.25 11.89
N THR A 99 -1.00 -0.16 11.00
CA THR A 99 -0.50 0.71 9.93
C THR A 99 -1.59 0.97 8.88
N ARG A 100 -1.71 2.24 8.49
CA ARG A 100 -2.59 2.68 7.39
C ARG A 100 -1.76 3.46 6.40
N THR A 101 -1.93 3.12 5.11
CA THR A 101 -1.18 3.76 4.02
C THR A 101 -2.09 4.16 2.88
N ILE A 102 -1.66 5.19 2.13
CA ILE A 102 -2.31 5.60 0.88
C ILE A 102 -1.23 5.57 -0.19
N HIS A 103 -1.52 4.93 -1.32
CA HIS A 103 -0.60 4.77 -2.44
C HIS A 103 -1.20 5.32 -3.73
N ALA A 104 -0.36 5.98 -4.52
CA ALA A 104 -0.67 6.35 -5.90
C ALA A 104 0.25 5.55 -6.82
N PHE A 105 -0.35 4.81 -7.74
CA PHE A 105 0.38 3.99 -8.72
C PHE A 105 0.19 4.55 -10.12
N GLY A 106 1.28 4.69 -10.86
CA GLY A 106 1.25 5.10 -12.26
C GLY A 106 0.75 4.02 -13.21
N GLY A 107 0.29 2.89 -12.69
CA GLY A 107 -0.25 1.77 -13.43
C GLY A 107 -1.17 0.91 -12.57
N ARG A 108 -1.56 -0.23 -13.11
CA ARG A 108 -2.51 -1.13 -12.45
C ARG A 108 -1.78 -2.06 -11.47
N ARG A 109 -1.91 -1.79 -10.18
CA ARG A 109 -1.29 -2.55 -9.09
C ARG A 109 -2.21 -3.61 -8.50
N ALA A 110 -3.48 -3.29 -8.33
CA ALA A 110 -4.43 -4.10 -7.57
C ALA A 110 -5.64 -4.48 -8.39
N GLU A 111 -6.19 -5.64 -8.11
CA GLU A 111 -7.42 -6.12 -8.69
C GLU A 111 -8.54 -6.11 -7.66
N ARG A 112 -9.76 -5.82 -8.12
CA ARG A 112 -10.94 -5.86 -7.26
C ARG A 112 -11.33 -7.30 -6.92
N ALA A 113 -11.86 -7.45 -5.73
CA ALA A 113 -12.39 -8.71 -5.27
C ALA A 113 -13.61 -9.16 -6.10
#